data_1b13ad96fbc7043f79b2aebd0eb6d683
#
_entry.id   1b13ad96fbc7043f79b2aebd0eb6d683
#
_cell.length_a   1.000
_cell.length_b   1.000
_cell.length_c   1.000
_cell.angle_alpha   90.00
_cell.angle_beta   90.00
_cell.angle_gamma   90.00
#
_symmetry.space_group_name_H-M   'P 1'
#
loop_
_entity.id
_entity.type
_entity.pdbx_description
1 polymer ?
#
loop_
_entity_poly.entity_id
_entity_poly.type
_entity_poly.pdbx_seq_one_letter_code
_entity_poly.pdbx_strand_id
1 'polypeptide(L)'
;KNKAGDAPALGGTCLNVGCIPSKALLQSSEHFHAAQHDFAEHGISFTGSLKMDAAKMIERKDAIVNKLTGGIKFLFQKNKIESIFGRASFAGKQGDDWLLNVDNGAQIAAKHVIIATGSAPRGLPNLAKISNVNVLDNEGALNLTAIPKKLGVIGAGVIGLELGSVWKRLGADVHILEAAPAFLPAADQQIAKEAFKYFTQEQGLAIDLGVKINQITEYKDGVSVEYEVSGSLKTSEASAKETKTAQFDKLIIAIGRVPVTQGLGAENVGLAIDERGFIAVDDECRTNLPNVWAIGDVVRGPMLAHKASEEGVAVAERIAGQKPHVDLGNVPFVVYTDPEIAWVGKTEEQLQAEGIAYKKGTSGFGANGRALGLGKAKGMVKVLADAQTDRILGVHMIGAMTSELIAEAVAALEFKASSEDIARIIHAHPTLSEVLHEAALAVDKRALHG
;
A
#
# COMPACT_ATOMS: atom_id res chain seq x y z
N LYS A 1 -13.69 5.63 9.83
CA LYS A 1 -14.06 5.23 11.21
C LYS A 1 -13.20 6.05 12.16
N ASN A 2 -13.81 6.82 13.02
CA ASN A 2 -13.13 7.49 14.14
C ASN A 2 -12.94 6.50 15.30
N LYS A 3 -12.07 6.85 16.24
CA LYS A 3 -11.93 6.15 17.53
C LYS A 3 -13.33 5.91 18.12
N ALA A 4 -13.54 4.76 18.73
CA ALA A 4 -14.85 4.42 19.34
C ALA A 4 -15.36 5.58 20.21
N GLY A 5 -16.49 6.17 19.84
CA GLY A 5 -17.11 7.30 20.52
C GLY A 5 -17.01 8.66 19.82
N ASP A 6 -16.21 8.82 18.76
CA ASP A 6 -16.11 10.06 18.00
C ASP A 6 -17.19 10.19 16.94
N ALA A 7 -17.53 11.44 16.57
CA ALA A 7 -18.45 11.71 15.45
C ALA A 7 -17.90 11.12 14.13
N PRO A 8 -18.77 10.66 13.22
CA PRO A 8 -18.35 10.13 11.93
C PRO A 8 -17.47 11.14 11.17
N ALA A 9 -16.31 10.68 10.66
CA ALA A 9 -15.43 11.52 9.86
C ALA A 9 -15.66 11.26 8.37
N LEU A 10 -15.54 12.33 7.58
CA LEU A 10 -15.48 12.24 6.12
C LEU A 10 -14.14 11.65 5.68
N GLY A 11 -14.12 11.07 4.49
CA GLY A 11 -12.98 10.37 3.94
C GLY A 11 -12.99 8.87 4.24
N GLY A 12 -12.19 8.12 3.47
CA GLY A 12 -12.10 6.66 3.56
C GLY A 12 -10.98 6.19 4.48
N THR A 13 -10.69 4.90 4.41
CA THR A 13 -9.64 4.20 5.17
C THR A 13 -8.27 4.86 4.98
N CYS A 14 -7.87 5.15 3.74
CA CYS A 14 -6.57 5.73 3.43
C CYS A 14 -6.32 7.03 4.20
N LEU A 15 -7.31 7.94 4.20
CA LEU A 15 -7.16 9.24 4.85
C LEU A 15 -7.17 9.15 6.39
N ASN A 16 -8.08 8.35 6.95
CA ASN A 16 -8.31 8.34 8.40
C ASN A 16 -7.41 7.35 9.15
N VAL A 17 -7.24 6.14 8.62
CA VAL A 17 -6.62 5.00 9.33
C VAL A 17 -5.71 4.15 8.41
N GLY A 18 -5.20 4.71 7.34
CA GLY A 18 -4.37 4.01 6.35
C GLY A 18 -3.17 4.83 5.91
N CYS A 19 -3.15 5.21 4.62
CA CYS A 19 -1.98 5.78 3.93
C CYS A 19 -1.49 7.10 4.57
N ILE A 20 -2.38 8.05 4.83
CA ILE A 20 -1.98 9.37 5.36
C ILE A 20 -1.36 9.24 6.76
N PRO A 21 -2.01 8.62 7.74
CA PRO A 21 -1.39 8.45 9.05
C PRO A 21 -0.11 7.60 9.01
N SER A 22 -0.03 6.55 8.19
CA SER A 22 1.19 5.75 8.10
C SER A 22 2.38 6.55 7.55
N LYS A 23 2.17 7.36 6.50
CA LYS A 23 3.23 8.23 5.93
C LYS A 23 3.66 9.32 6.91
N ALA A 24 2.74 9.85 7.70
CA ALA A 24 3.09 10.79 8.78
C ALA A 24 4.01 10.16 9.84
N LEU A 25 3.78 8.89 10.20
CA LEU A 25 4.64 8.15 11.13
C LEU A 25 5.98 7.75 10.50
N LEU A 26 5.96 7.28 9.25
CA LEU A 26 7.19 6.96 8.49
C LEU A 26 8.12 8.16 8.44
N GLN A 27 7.61 9.34 8.07
CA GLN A 27 8.42 10.56 8.01
C GLN A 27 9.01 10.94 9.36
N SER A 28 8.21 10.85 10.45
CA SER A 28 8.72 11.17 11.79
C SER A 28 9.79 10.18 12.25
N SER A 29 9.60 8.89 11.98
CA SER A 29 10.58 7.86 12.32
C SER A 29 11.86 7.96 11.48
N GLU A 30 11.76 8.39 10.23
CA GLU A 30 12.89 8.63 9.34
C GLU A 30 13.75 9.79 9.86
N HIS A 31 13.14 10.92 10.22
CA HIS A 31 13.87 12.04 10.83
C HIS A 31 14.60 11.65 12.10
N PHE A 32 13.97 10.84 12.95
CA PHE A 32 14.60 10.35 14.17
C PHE A 32 15.80 9.43 13.88
N HIS A 33 15.63 8.51 12.91
CA HIS A 33 16.69 7.61 12.46
C HIS A 33 17.85 8.39 11.84
N ALA A 34 17.58 9.30 10.92
CA ALA A 34 18.59 10.14 10.29
C ALA A 34 19.38 10.98 11.31
N ALA A 35 18.70 11.54 12.31
CA ALA A 35 19.37 12.29 13.36
C ALA A 35 20.31 11.43 14.21
N GLN A 36 20.03 10.13 14.37
CA GLN A 36 20.89 9.21 15.13
C GLN A 36 22.07 8.66 14.32
N HIS A 37 21.91 8.50 13.00
CA HIS A 37 22.86 7.72 12.18
C HIS A 37 23.51 8.56 11.07
N ASP A 38 22.79 9.52 10.46
CA ASP A 38 23.22 10.16 9.21
C ASP A 38 23.78 11.58 9.47
N PHE A 39 23.28 12.31 10.47
CA PHE A 39 23.62 13.72 10.71
C PHE A 39 25.11 13.96 10.94
N ALA A 40 25.82 13.00 11.53
CA ALA A 40 27.26 13.10 11.79
C ALA A 40 28.06 13.24 10.47
N GLU A 41 27.66 12.54 9.40
CA GLU A 41 28.27 12.66 8.06
C GLU A 41 28.08 14.06 7.45
N HIS A 42 26.97 14.76 7.81
CA HIS A 42 26.73 16.12 7.41
C HIS A 42 27.41 17.18 8.27
N GLY A 43 28.25 16.74 9.25
CA GLY A 43 28.88 17.64 10.21
C GLY A 43 27.95 18.19 11.28
N ILE A 44 26.74 17.63 11.41
CA ILE A 44 25.76 18.03 12.43
C ILE A 44 25.96 17.19 13.68
N SER A 45 26.25 17.84 14.79
CA SER A 45 26.37 17.19 16.10
C SER A 45 25.40 17.83 17.10
N PHE A 46 25.03 17.05 18.10
CA PHE A 46 24.20 17.50 19.22
C PHE A 46 24.77 17.02 20.56
N THR A 47 24.48 17.73 21.63
CA THR A 47 24.85 17.34 22.98
C THR A 47 23.69 16.62 23.65
N GLY A 48 23.99 15.49 24.34
CA GLY A 48 22.98 14.66 24.99
C GLY A 48 22.44 13.52 24.13
N SER A 49 21.33 12.92 24.55
CA SER A 49 20.70 11.79 23.86
C SER A 49 19.40 12.22 23.18
N LEU A 50 19.22 11.82 21.93
CA LEU A 50 17.94 11.94 21.24
C LEU A 50 16.91 10.97 21.84
N LYS A 51 15.70 11.48 22.04
CA LYS A 51 14.56 10.69 22.51
C LYS A 51 13.36 10.96 21.63
N MET A 52 12.65 9.88 21.25
CA MET A 52 11.37 10.01 20.56
C MET A 52 10.24 10.11 21.59
N ASP A 53 9.44 11.15 21.49
CA ASP A 53 8.14 11.23 22.14
C ASP A 53 7.07 10.64 21.19
N ALA A 54 6.74 9.37 21.42
CA ALA A 54 5.76 8.67 20.59
C ALA A 54 4.37 9.29 20.69
N ALA A 55 3.98 9.81 21.87
CA ALA A 55 2.67 10.46 22.03
C ALA A 55 2.58 11.74 21.19
N LYS A 56 3.64 12.54 21.14
CA LYS A 56 3.73 13.74 20.30
C LYS A 56 3.73 13.41 18.81
N MET A 57 4.40 12.31 18.42
CA MET A 57 4.37 11.80 17.06
C MET A 57 2.94 11.42 16.64
N ILE A 58 2.19 10.77 17.50
CA ILE A 58 0.77 10.41 17.25
C ILE A 58 -0.10 11.68 17.17
N GLU A 59 0.09 12.64 18.07
CA GLU A 59 -0.63 13.94 18.03
C GLU A 59 -0.40 14.66 16.69
N ARG A 60 0.86 14.71 16.19
CA ARG A 60 1.17 15.27 14.86
C ARG A 60 0.43 14.55 13.74
N LYS A 61 0.42 13.22 13.76
CA LYS A 61 -0.32 12.39 12.80
C LYS A 61 -1.82 12.72 12.83
N ASP A 62 -2.43 12.81 14.03
CA ASP A 62 -3.85 13.15 14.18
C ASP A 62 -4.17 14.56 13.68
N ALA A 63 -3.28 15.52 13.91
CA ALA A 63 -3.44 16.88 13.37
C ALA A 63 -3.45 16.91 11.83
N ILE A 64 -2.60 16.12 11.17
CA ILE A 64 -2.57 15.99 9.71
C ILE A 64 -3.89 15.40 9.19
N VAL A 65 -4.35 14.30 9.78
CA VAL A 65 -5.62 13.64 9.42
C VAL A 65 -6.79 14.62 9.59
N ASN A 66 -6.87 15.31 10.74
CA ASN A 66 -7.95 16.28 11.02
C ASN A 66 -7.95 17.45 10.01
N LYS A 67 -6.78 17.95 9.62
CA LYS A 67 -6.68 18.99 8.60
C LYS A 67 -7.25 18.55 7.26
N LEU A 68 -6.93 17.33 6.83
CA LEU A 68 -7.38 16.80 5.54
C LEU A 68 -8.86 16.42 5.54
N THR A 69 -9.37 15.83 6.62
CA THR A 69 -10.81 15.53 6.75
C THR A 69 -11.65 16.82 6.81
N GLY A 70 -11.11 17.88 7.46
CA GLY A 70 -11.69 19.23 7.42
C GLY A 70 -11.75 19.80 6.00
N GLY A 71 -10.72 19.53 5.19
CA GLY A 71 -10.66 19.89 3.76
C GLY A 71 -11.80 19.25 2.95
N ILE A 72 -12.08 17.96 3.19
CA ILE A 72 -13.21 17.28 2.52
C ILE A 72 -14.54 17.94 2.91
N LYS A 73 -14.73 18.23 4.19
CA LYS A 73 -15.93 18.92 4.66
C LYS A 73 -16.14 20.28 3.95
N PHE A 74 -15.05 21.05 3.81
CA PHE A 74 -15.07 22.31 3.07
C PHE A 74 -15.44 22.11 1.60
N LEU A 75 -14.86 21.10 0.93
CA LEU A 75 -15.18 20.79 -0.47
C LEU A 75 -16.64 20.36 -0.66
N PHE A 76 -17.22 19.59 0.26
CA PHE A 76 -18.62 19.21 0.22
C PHE A 76 -19.53 20.45 0.34
N GLN A 77 -19.22 21.34 1.27
CA GLN A 77 -19.97 22.59 1.43
C GLN A 77 -19.87 23.49 0.19
N LYS A 78 -18.63 23.67 -0.33
CA LYS A 78 -18.39 24.47 -1.54
C LYS A 78 -19.15 23.97 -2.75
N ASN A 79 -19.22 22.65 -2.92
CA ASN A 79 -19.88 22.00 -4.05
C ASN A 79 -21.35 21.64 -3.77
N LYS A 80 -21.92 22.07 -2.62
CA LYS A 80 -23.32 21.80 -2.22
C LYS A 80 -23.65 20.30 -2.18
N ILE A 81 -22.67 19.49 -1.74
CA ILE A 81 -22.85 18.05 -1.55
C ILE A 81 -23.42 17.83 -0.15
N GLU A 82 -24.58 17.17 -0.08
CA GLU A 82 -25.20 16.79 1.19
C GLU A 82 -24.51 15.53 1.75
N SER A 83 -24.21 15.56 3.04
CA SER A 83 -23.64 14.42 3.77
C SER A 83 -24.67 13.83 4.71
N ILE A 84 -25.04 12.59 4.50
CA ILE A 84 -25.96 11.84 5.37
C ILE A 84 -25.14 10.75 6.07
N PHE A 85 -25.02 10.84 7.39
CA PHE A 85 -24.30 9.86 8.18
C PHE A 85 -25.22 8.71 8.59
N GLY A 86 -24.79 7.50 8.29
CA GLY A 86 -25.50 6.27 8.58
C GLY A 86 -25.06 5.14 7.63
N ARG A 87 -25.58 3.95 7.87
CA ARG A 87 -25.40 2.81 6.97
C ARG A 87 -26.56 2.74 6.01
N ALA A 88 -26.29 2.93 4.73
CA ALA A 88 -27.28 2.78 3.68
C ALA A 88 -27.39 1.33 3.20
N SER A 89 -28.60 0.89 2.91
CA SER A 89 -28.89 -0.41 2.32
C SER A 89 -29.97 -0.29 1.25
N PHE A 90 -29.94 -1.16 0.24
CA PHE A 90 -30.99 -1.21 -0.77
C PHE A 90 -32.29 -1.72 -0.16
N ALA A 91 -33.37 -0.98 -0.40
CA ALA A 91 -34.74 -1.34 -0.02
C ALA A 91 -35.59 -1.81 -1.23
N GLY A 92 -35.10 -1.56 -2.45
CA GLY A 92 -35.81 -1.90 -3.69
C GLY A 92 -35.86 -0.73 -4.66
N LYS A 93 -36.97 -0.57 -5.39
CA LYS A 93 -37.22 0.53 -6.32
C LYS A 93 -38.50 1.29 -5.98
N GLN A 94 -38.47 2.57 -6.33
CA GLN A 94 -39.66 3.43 -6.34
C GLN A 94 -39.77 4.07 -7.74
N GLY A 95 -40.58 3.49 -8.60
CA GLY A 95 -40.58 3.82 -10.02
C GLY A 95 -39.25 3.41 -10.67
N ASP A 96 -38.57 4.34 -11.33
CA ASP A 96 -37.28 4.15 -11.92
C ASP A 96 -36.09 4.37 -10.95
N ASP A 97 -36.36 4.98 -9.80
CA ASP A 97 -35.36 5.31 -8.79
C ASP A 97 -35.05 4.14 -7.85
N TRP A 98 -33.80 4.04 -7.41
CA TRP A 98 -33.39 3.14 -6.34
C TRP A 98 -33.78 3.72 -4.97
N LEU A 99 -34.38 2.90 -4.14
CA LEU A 99 -34.73 3.27 -2.77
C LEU A 99 -33.71 2.73 -1.80
N LEU A 100 -33.10 3.62 -1.01
CA LEU A 100 -32.12 3.30 -0.01
C LEU A 100 -32.64 3.65 1.37
N ASN A 101 -32.55 2.72 2.32
CA ASN A 101 -32.76 2.99 3.74
C ASN A 101 -31.45 3.30 4.43
N VAL A 102 -31.46 4.29 5.31
CA VAL A 102 -30.32 4.62 6.17
C VAL A 102 -30.68 4.26 7.62
N ASP A 103 -29.76 3.69 8.37
CA ASP A 103 -29.99 3.24 9.75
C ASP A 103 -30.35 4.36 10.74
N ASN A 104 -30.15 5.63 10.37
CA ASN A 104 -30.61 6.80 11.09
C ASN A 104 -32.12 7.15 10.85
N GLY A 105 -32.82 6.32 10.07
CA GLY A 105 -34.23 6.48 9.73
C GLY A 105 -34.53 7.28 8.44
N ALA A 106 -33.47 7.80 7.77
CA ALA A 106 -33.65 8.48 6.48
C ALA A 106 -33.90 7.46 5.37
N GLN A 107 -34.71 7.87 4.37
CA GLN A 107 -34.94 7.14 3.14
C GLN A 107 -34.59 8.04 1.96
N ILE A 108 -33.85 7.48 0.98
CA ILE A 108 -33.29 8.22 -0.18
C ILE A 108 -33.78 7.52 -1.45
N ALA A 109 -34.38 8.28 -2.36
CA ALA A 109 -34.64 7.85 -3.73
C ALA A 109 -33.53 8.43 -4.64
N ALA A 110 -32.90 7.58 -5.43
CA ALA A 110 -31.74 7.97 -6.27
C ALA A 110 -31.82 7.36 -7.66
N LYS A 111 -31.62 8.18 -8.70
CA LYS A 111 -31.52 7.71 -10.09
C LYS A 111 -30.26 6.88 -10.33
N HIS A 112 -29.15 7.30 -9.74
CA HIS A 112 -27.86 6.63 -9.82
C HIS A 112 -27.34 6.35 -8.41
N VAL A 113 -26.75 5.17 -8.22
CA VAL A 113 -26.14 4.77 -6.96
C VAL A 113 -24.69 4.38 -7.23
N ILE A 114 -23.75 4.94 -6.47
CA ILE A 114 -22.33 4.54 -6.51
C ILE A 114 -22.01 3.87 -5.17
N ILE A 115 -21.66 2.58 -5.21
CA ILE A 115 -21.25 1.82 -4.03
C ILE A 115 -19.74 1.99 -3.86
N ALA A 116 -19.33 2.67 -2.80
CA ALA A 116 -17.94 2.95 -2.47
C ALA A 116 -17.62 2.57 -1.01
N THR A 117 -18.12 1.43 -0.56
CA THR A 117 -18.06 0.98 0.84
C THR A 117 -16.68 0.53 1.27
N GLY A 118 -15.75 0.37 0.33
CA GLY A 118 -14.34 0.13 0.60
C GLY A 118 -14.03 -1.24 1.18
N SER A 119 -13.06 -1.31 2.07
CA SER A 119 -12.55 -2.55 2.65
C SER A 119 -12.32 -2.46 4.16
N ALA A 120 -12.20 -3.63 4.80
CA ALA A 120 -11.85 -3.78 6.20
C ALA A 120 -10.56 -4.63 6.35
N PRO A 121 -9.81 -4.51 7.46
CA PRO A 121 -8.70 -5.40 7.73
C PRO A 121 -9.13 -6.86 7.74
N ARG A 122 -8.33 -7.75 7.15
CA ARG A 122 -8.52 -9.20 7.24
C ARG A 122 -8.03 -9.66 8.61
N GLY A 123 -8.89 -10.30 9.38
CA GLY A 123 -8.54 -10.91 10.65
C GLY A 123 -8.10 -12.37 10.52
N LEU A 124 -7.71 -12.94 11.65
CA LEU A 124 -7.43 -14.37 11.85
C LEU A 124 -8.46 -14.97 12.83
N PRO A 125 -9.73 -15.12 12.42
CA PRO A 125 -10.85 -15.41 13.34
C PRO A 125 -10.69 -16.68 14.15
N ASN A 126 -9.99 -17.70 13.62
CA ASN A 126 -9.74 -18.97 14.29
C ASN A 126 -8.48 -18.97 15.19
N LEU A 127 -7.66 -17.90 15.15
CA LEU A 127 -6.38 -17.84 15.86
C LEU A 127 -6.31 -16.67 16.85
N ALA A 128 -6.91 -15.52 16.53
CA ALA A 128 -6.89 -14.36 17.41
C ALA A 128 -8.08 -13.43 17.16
N LYS A 129 -8.57 -12.84 18.23
CA LYS A 129 -9.45 -11.66 18.17
C LYS A 129 -8.57 -10.41 18.17
N ILE A 130 -8.81 -9.49 17.23
CA ILE A 130 -8.18 -8.16 17.27
C ILE A 130 -8.81 -7.39 18.44
N SER A 131 -8.02 -7.17 19.46
CA SER A 131 -8.42 -6.45 20.70
C SER A 131 -8.14 -4.96 20.60
N ASN A 132 -7.17 -4.57 19.73
CA ASN A 132 -6.51 -3.27 19.71
C ASN A 132 -5.90 -2.84 21.08
N VAL A 133 -5.59 -3.84 21.91
CA VAL A 133 -4.81 -3.70 23.13
C VAL A 133 -3.40 -4.24 22.92
N ASN A 134 -3.25 -5.55 22.71
CA ASN A 134 -1.95 -6.17 22.39
C ASN A 134 -1.97 -6.84 21.00
N VAL A 135 -3.12 -7.34 20.56
CA VAL A 135 -3.33 -7.79 19.16
C VAL A 135 -4.01 -6.66 18.38
N LEU A 136 -3.28 -6.08 17.43
CA LEU A 136 -3.61 -4.84 16.75
C LEU A 136 -3.94 -5.09 15.28
N ASP A 137 -4.88 -4.34 14.73
CA ASP A 137 -4.98 -4.09 13.29
C ASP A 137 -4.19 -2.82 12.90
N ASN A 138 -4.37 -2.34 11.67
CA ASN A 138 -3.74 -1.10 11.22
C ASN A 138 -4.17 0.12 12.05
N GLU A 139 -5.42 0.19 12.54
CA GLU A 139 -5.90 1.30 13.36
C GLU A 139 -5.19 1.31 14.74
N GLY A 140 -5.12 0.14 15.38
CA GLY A 140 -4.42 0.00 16.65
C GLY A 140 -2.94 0.31 16.52
N ALA A 141 -2.30 -0.19 15.46
CA ALA A 141 -0.88 0.03 15.20
C ALA A 141 -0.52 1.51 14.94
N LEU A 142 -1.42 2.27 14.30
CA LEU A 142 -1.26 3.71 14.05
C LEU A 142 -1.49 4.59 15.30
N ASN A 143 -1.93 4.01 16.41
CA ASN A 143 -2.27 4.73 17.64
C ASN A 143 -1.44 4.33 18.86
N LEU A 144 -0.34 3.61 18.66
CA LEU A 144 0.59 3.28 19.74
C LEU A 144 1.27 4.55 20.27
N THR A 145 1.03 4.89 21.51
CA THR A 145 1.61 6.07 22.20
C THR A 145 2.92 5.78 22.94
N ALA A 146 3.34 4.52 22.92
CA ALA A 146 4.61 4.08 23.50
C ALA A 146 5.30 3.12 22.53
N ILE A 147 6.63 3.16 22.48
CA ILE A 147 7.44 2.27 21.64
C ILE A 147 7.47 0.89 22.32
N PRO A 148 6.95 -0.18 21.66
CA PRO A 148 7.05 -1.53 22.21
C PRO A 148 8.51 -1.99 22.17
N LYS A 149 8.94 -2.77 23.17
CA LYS A 149 10.29 -3.35 23.16
C LYS A 149 10.38 -4.46 22.10
N LYS A 150 9.34 -5.32 22.02
CA LYS A 150 9.23 -6.41 21.06
C LYS A 150 7.91 -6.29 20.30
N LEU A 151 8.00 -6.15 19.00
CA LEU A 151 6.85 -6.03 18.10
C LEU A 151 6.81 -7.21 17.13
N GLY A 152 5.74 -8.00 17.19
CA GLY A 152 5.42 -8.97 16.15
C GLY A 152 4.58 -8.34 15.05
N VAL A 153 4.79 -8.77 13.80
CA VAL A 153 3.96 -8.41 12.66
C VAL A 153 3.63 -9.68 11.87
N ILE A 154 2.36 -9.96 11.65
CA ILE A 154 1.95 -11.05 10.77
C ILE A 154 1.58 -10.46 9.41
N GLY A 155 2.37 -10.82 8.38
CA GLY A 155 2.30 -10.36 7.01
C GLY A 155 3.42 -9.37 6.64
N ALA A 156 4.23 -9.72 5.62
CA ALA A 156 5.29 -8.90 5.04
C ALA A 156 4.81 -8.13 3.79
N GLY A 157 3.53 -7.83 3.70
CA GLY A 157 2.98 -6.93 2.69
C GLY A 157 3.26 -5.46 3.02
N VAL A 158 2.77 -4.54 2.16
CA VAL A 158 3.00 -3.08 2.28
C VAL A 158 2.74 -2.56 3.70
N ILE A 159 1.59 -2.90 4.30
CA ILE A 159 1.20 -2.41 5.63
C ILE A 159 2.15 -2.93 6.72
N GLY A 160 2.49 -4.22 6.67
CA GLY A 160 3.37 -4.83 7.67
C GLY A 160 4.79 -4.29 7.60
N LEU A 161 5.34 -4.11 6.40
CA LEU A 161 6.67 -3.54 6.19
C LEU A 161 6.75 -2.07 6.62
N GLU A 162 5.75 -1.25 6.25
CA GLU A 162 5.71 0.16 6.62
C GLU A 162 5.62 0.34 8.14
N LEU A 163 4.66 -0.32 8.79
CA LEU A 163 4.48 -0.21 10.24
C LEU A 163 5.65 -0.84 11.02
N GLY A 164 6.15 -2.00 10.55
CA GLY A 164 7.35 -2.62 11.11
C GLY A 164 8.57 -1.69 11.04
N SER A 165 8.78 -1.02 9.90
CA SER A 165 9.88 -0.07 9.71
C SER A 165 9.76 1.16 10.62
N VAL A 166 8.54 1.70 10.83
CA VAL A 166 8.33 2.82 11.77
C VAL A 166 8.88 2.47 13.16
N TRP A 167 8.40 1.36 13.72
CA TRP A 167 8.74 0.99 15.11
C TRP A 167 10.18 0.50 15.22
N LYS A 168 10.74 -0.15 14.18
CA LYS A 168 12.15 -0.54 14.14
C LYS A 168 13.07 0.67 14.24
N ARG A 169 12.82 1.72 13.43
CA ARG A 169 13.58 2.98 13.48
C ARG A 169 13.51 3.67 14.84
N LEU A 170 12.44 3.46 15.58
CA LEU A 170 12.26 4.00 16.92
C LEU A 170 12.89 3.13 18.02
N GLY A 171 13.49 1.99 17.68
CA GLY A 171 14.23 1.13 18.60
C GLY A 171 13.50 -0.14 19.05
N ALA A 172 12.34 -0.46 18.50
CA ALA A 172 11.68 -1.73 18.76
C ALA A 172 12.45 -2.91 18.13
N ASP A 173 12.46 -4.05 18.81
CA ASP A 173 12.85 -5.33 18.21
C ASP A 173 11.66 -5.87 17.42
N VAL A 174 11.76 -5.84 16.06
CA VAL A 174 10.65 -6.15 15.16
C VAL A 174 10.87 -7.49 14.47
N HIS A 175 9.87 -8.38 14.58
CA HIS A 175 9.86 -9.68 13.92
C HIS A 175 8.62 -9.83 13.05
N ILE A 176 8.81 -10.02 11.75
CA ILE A 176 7.75 -10.15 10.75
C ILE A 176 7.63 -11.64 10.37
N LEU A 177 6.42 -12.16 10.45
CA LEU A 177 6.06 -13.55 10.11
C LEU A 177 5.20 -13.54 8.84
N GLU A 178 5.73 -14.07 7.74
CA GLU A 178 5.08 -14.08 6.42
C GLU A 178 4.73 -15.50 5.98
N ALA A 179 3.48 -15.70 5.61
CA ALA A 179 2.99 -17.03 5.16
C ALA A 179 3.51 -17.39 3.76
N ALA A 180 3.69 -16.42 2.88
CA ALA A 180 4.23 -16.66 1.55
C ALA A 180 5.70 -17.11 1.61
N PRO A 181 6.12 -18.08 0.77
CA PRO A 181 7.51 -18.51 0.70
C PRO A 181 8.41 -17.48 -0.03
N ALA A 182 7.83 -16.55 -0.77
CA ALA A 182 8.54 -15.48 -1.46
C ALA A 182 8.23 -14.12 -0.81
N PHE A 183 9.24 -13.27 -0.71
CA PHE A 183 9.10 -11.91 -0.22
C PHE A 183 8.51 -11.02 -1.30
N LEU A 184 7.48 -10.23 -0.97
CA LEU A 184 6.77 -9.31 -1.87
C LEU A 184 6.47 -9.94 -3.24
N PRO A 185 5.68 -11.03 -3.31
CA PRO A 185 5.49 -11.77 -4.56
C PRO A 185 4.81 -10.98 -5.67
N ALA A 186 4.18 -9.84 -5.36
CA ALA A 186 3.57 -8.94 -6.34
C ALA A 186 4.58 -7.98 -7.00
N ALA A 187 5.77 -7.80 -6.44
CA ALA A 187 6.83 -6.99 -7.00
C ALA A 187 7.74 -7.83 -7.90
N ASP A 188 8.44 -7.18 -8.83
CA ASP A 188 9.50 -7.81 -9.60
C ASP A 188 10.54 -8.46 -8.65
N GLN A 189 10.91 -9.71 -8.92
CA GLN A 189 11.71 -10.49 -7.97
C GLN A 189 13.16 -10.00 -7.82
N GLN A 190 13.69 -9.27 -8.79
CA GLN A 190 15.00 -8.63 -8.63
C GLN A 190 14.92 -7.51 -7.60
N ILE A 191 13.88 -6.68 -7.69
CA ILE A 191 13.60 -5.61 -6.72
C ILE A 191 13.25 -6.17 -5.35
N ALA A 192 12.41 -7.22 -5.30
CA ALA A 192 12.03 -7.87 -4.03
C ALA A 192 13.24 -8.46 -3.29
N LYS A 193 14.20 -9.08 -4.01
CA LYS A 193 15.43 -9.61 -3.42
C LYS A 193 16.34 -8.52 -2.85
N GLU A 194 16.47 -7.41 -3.58
CA GLU A 194 17.25 -6.27 -3.10
C GLU A 194 16.60 -5.64 -1.87
N ALA A 195 15.28 -5.49 -1.88
CA ALA A 195 14.51 -5.01 -0.73
C ALA A 195 14.67 -5.92 0.49
N PHE A 196 14.55 -7.24 0.31
CA PHE A 196 14.71 -8.21 1.39
C PHE A 196 16.08 -8.13 2.05
N LYS A 197 17.13 -8.07 1.22
CA LYS A 197 18.50 -7.88 1.70
C LYS A 197 18.64 -6.61 2.53
N TYR A 198 18.10 -5.51 2.03
CA TYR A 198 18.17 -4.22 2.73
C TYR A 198 17.45 -4.27 4.07
N PHE A 199 16.20 -4.75 4.11
CA PHE A 199 15.42 -4.82 5.35
C PHE A 199 16.04 -5.74 6.41
N THR A 200 16.58 -6.89 5.98
CA THR A 200 17.13 -7.86 6.92
C THR A 200 18.55 -7.55 7.36
N GLN A 201 19.42 -7.12 6.44
CA GLN A 201 20.85 -6.95 6.72
C GLN A 201 21.19 -5.53 7.21
N GLU A 202 20.50 -4.51 6.69
CA GLU A 202 20.84 -3.13 7.02
C GLU A 202 19.89 -2.52 8.04
N GLN A 203 18.56 -2.70 7.88
CA GLN A 203 17.60 -2.25 8.89
C GLN A 203 17.48 -3.22 10.09
N GLY A 204 17.97 -4.46 9.96
CA GLY A 204 17.92 -5.46 11.01
C GLY A 204 16.50 -5.91 11.37
N LEU A 205 15.57 -5.92 10.39
CA LEU A 205 14.27 -6.54 10.55
C LEU A 205 14.42 -8.05 10.52
N ALA A 206 13.91 -8.75 11.53
CA ALA A 206 13.76 -10.20 11.46
C ALA A 206 12.53 -10.52 10.59
N ILE A 207 12.71 -11.27 9.50
CA ILE A 207 11.63 -11.66 8.59
C ILE A 207 11.71 -13.16 8.32
N ASP A 208 10.72 -13.92 8.82
CA ASP A 208 10.56 -15.33 8.51
C ASP A 208 9.52 -15.49 7.39
N LEU A 209 9.89 -16.22 6.32
CA LEU A 209 9.03 -16.54 5.18
C LEU A 209 8.54 -17.99 5.26
N GLY A 210 7.42 -18.30 4.61
CA GLY A 210 6.80 -19.62 4.59
C GLY A 210 6.30 -20.06 5.97
N VAL A 211 5.84 -19.09 6.77
CA VAL A 211 5.40 -19.32 8.15
C VAL A 211 3.94 -19.76 8.18
N LYS A 212 3.65 -20.77 8.98
CA LYS A 212 2.28 -21.16 9.34
C LYS A 212 2.04 -20.85 10.81
N ILE A 213 1.12 -19.94 11.09
CA ILE A 213 0.71 -19.61 12.46
C ILE A 213 -0.20 -20.73 12.98
N ASN A 214 0.14 -21.31 14.12
CA ASN A 214 -0.64 -22.36 14.77
C ASN A 214 -1.54 -21.80 15.85
N GLN A 215 -1.02 -20.90 16.70
CA GLN A 215 -1.76 -20.32 17.82
C GLN A 215 -1.30 -18.92 18.15
N ILE A 216 -2.23 -18.06 18.56
CA ILE A 216 -1.98 -16.74 19.09
C ILE A 216 -2.69 -16.66 20.45
N THR A 217 -1.94 -16.31 21.50
CA THR A 217 -2.50 -16.16 22.85
C THR A 217 -2.17 -14.77 23.35
N GLU A 218 -3.21 -13.96 23.61
CA GLU A 218 -3.07 -12.63 24.20
C GLU A 218 -3.11 -12.73 25.73
N TYR A 219 -2.17 -12.07 26.39
CA TYR A 219 -2.07 -11.92 27.82
C TYR A 219 -2.25 -10.46 28.24
N LYS A 220 -2.27 -10.20 29.53
CA LYS A 220 -2.37 -8.83 30.04
C LYS A 220 -1.26 -7.93 29.52
N ASP A 221 -0.03 -8.45 29.45
CA ASP A 221 1.17 -7.67 29.19
C ASP A 221 1.87 -8.05 27.87
N GLY A 222 1.20 -8.77 26.97
CA GLY A 222 1.80 -9.17 25.69
C GLY A 222 1.04 -10.27 24.95
N VAL A 223 1.70 -10.81 23.94
CA VAL A 223 1.17 -11.84 23.03
C VAL A 223 2.19 -12.93 22.78
N SER A 224 1.77 -14.19 22.85
CA SER A 224 2.54 -15.35 22.42
C SER A 224 2.04 -15.83 21.05
N VAL A 225 2.97 -16.08 20.13
CA VAL A 225 2.68 -16.65 18.81
C VAL A 225 3.42 -17.96 18.67
N GLU A 226 2.69 -19.06 18.47
CA GLU A 226 3.23 -20.36 18.07
C GLU A 226 3.12 -20.52 16.57
N TYR A 227 4.23 -20.87 15.91
CA TYR A 227 4.29 -20.98 14.47
C TYR A 227 5.28 -22.03 14.00
N GLU A 228 5.06 -22.57 12.80
CA GLU A 228 5.96 -23.44 12.06
C GLU A 228 6.65 -22.66 10.97
N VAL A 229 7.94 -22.89 10.77
CA VAL A 229 8.70 -22.40 9.60
C VAL A 229 8.94 -23.59 8.69
N SER A 230 8.50 -23.50 7.44
CA SER A 230 8.87 -24.48 6.41
C SER A 230 10.34 -24.32 6.12
N GLY A 231 11.15 -25.35 6.39
CA GLY A 231 12.61 -25.28 6.28
C GLY A 231 13.08 -24.74 4.93
N SER A 232 14.14 -23.98 4.96
CA SER A 232 14.85 -23.38 3.81
C SER A 232 15.04 -24.38 2.68
N LEU A 233 14.78 -23.96 1.44
CA LEU A 233 14.91 -24.66 0.16
C LEU A 233 16.35 -25.22 -0.16
N LYS A 234 17.20 -25.49 0.83
CA LYS A 234 18.61 -25.82 0.60
C LYS A 234 19.02 -27.28 0.78
N THR A 235 18.12 -28.20 1.18
CA THR A 235 18.49 -29.62 1.23
C THR A 235 17.33 -30.52 0.78
N SER A 236 17.67 -31.53 -0.02
CA SER A 236 16.79 -32.55 -0.57
C SER A 236 16.28 -33.60 0.45
N GLU A 237 16.43 -33.33 1.74
CA GLU A 237 15.86 -34.12 2.81
C GLU A 237 14.62 -33.43 3.34
N ALA A 238 13.54 -34.17 3.56
CA ALA A 238 12.30 -33.68 4.14
C ALA A 238 12.61 -32.93 5.44
N SER A 239 12.71 -31.60 5.37
CA SER A 239 13.06 -30.75 6.51
C SER A 239 11.96 -30.87 7.55
N ALA A 240 12.32 -31.34 8.74
CA ALA A 240 11.44 -31.37 9.89
C ALA A 240 10.84 -29.98 10.10
N LYS A 241 9.51 -29.89 10.19
CA LYS A 241 8.83 -28.65 10.55
C LYS A 241 9.27 -28.28 11.96
N GLU A 242 9.90 -27.15 12.10
CA GLU A 242 10.32 -26.63 13.40
C GLU A 242 9.19 -25.75 13.95
N THR A 243 8.60 -26.15 15.06
CA THR A 243 7.63 -25.33 15.80
C THR A 243 8.41 -24.36 16.69
N LYS A 244 8.12 -23.08 16.56
CA LYS A 244 8.71 -21.97 17.33
C LYS A 244 7.64 -21.25 18.12
N THR A 245 8.06 -20.63 19.21
CA THR A 245 7.22 -19.72 20.00
C THR A 245 7.94 -18.40 20.15
N ALA A 246 7.27 -17.31 19.79
CA ALA A 246 7.76 -15.95 19.99
C ALA A 246 6.84 -15.17 20.94
N GLN A 247 7.47 -14.31 21.77
CA GLN A 247 6.78 -13.44 22.72
C GLN A 247 6.95 -11.97 22.28
N PHE A 248 5.84 -11.23 22.26
CA PHE A 248 5.79 -9.83 21.84
C PHE A 248 5.02 -8.97 22.85
N ASP A 249 5.39 -7.71 23.01
CA ASP A 249 4.58 -6.73 23.75
C ASP A 249 3.32 -6.37 22.97
N LYS A 250 3.46 -6.26 21.64
CA LYS A 250 2.38 -5.97 20.69
C LYS A 250 2.53 -6.83 19.44
N LEU A 251 1.38 -7.21 18.85
CA LEU A 251 1.30 -7.97 17.61
C LEU A 251 0.40 -7.26 16.62
N ILE A 252 0.91 -6.95 15.43
CA ILE A 252 0.14 -6.35 14.32
C ILE A 252 -0.31 -7.45 13.37
N ILE A 253 -1.60 -7.50 13.05
CA ILE A 253 -2.17 -8.35 12.01
C ILE A 253 -2.29 -7.54 10.72
N ALA A 254 -1.43 -7.83 9.73
CA ALA A 254 -1.31 -7.10 8.45
C ALA A 254 -1.41 -8.04 7.23
N ILE A 255 -2.35 -8.99 7.24
CA ILE A 255 -2.51 -10.05 6.24
C ILE A 255 -3.44 -9.69 5.07
N GLY A 256 -3.65 -8.42 4.83
CA GLY A 256 -4.47 -7.92 3.74
C GLY A 256 -5.82 -7.37 4.20
N ARG A 257 -6.70 -7.15 3.22
CA ARG A 257 -8.00 -6.52 3.42
C ARG A 257 -9.10 -7.34 2.74
N VAL A 258 -10.34 -7.12 3.14
CA VAL A 258 -11.54 -7.75 2.56
C VAL A 258 -12.54 -6.66 2.16
N PRO A 259 -13.29 -6.84 1.05
CA PRO A 259 -14.31 -5.87 0.64
C PRO A 259 -15.44 -5.79 1.68
N VAL A 260 -16.07 -4.61 1.81
CA VAL A 260 -17.19 -4.40 2.71
C VAL A 260 -18.50 -4.41 1.92
N THR A 261 -19.15 -5.55 1.88
CA THR A 261 -20.45 -5.76 1.19
C THR A 261 -21.58 -6.12 2.14
N GLN A 262 -21.26 -6.42 3.40
CA GLN A 262 -22.26 -6.77 4.40
C GLN A 262 -23.18 -5.58 4.74
N GLY A 263 -24.49 -5.84 4.81
CA GLY A 263 -25.51 -4.85 5.17
C GLY A 263 -25.89 -3.92 4.03
N LEU A 264 -25.45 -4.18 2.78
CA LEU A 264 -25.88 -3.43 1.60
C LEU A 264 -27.32 -3.76 1.18
N GLY A 265 -27.95 -4.85 1.68
CA GLY A 265 -29.21 -5.35 1.17
C GLY A 265 -29.10 -5.86 -0.27
N ALA A 266 -27.93 -6.40 -0.63
CA ALA A 266 -27.64 -6.90 -1.97
C ALA A 266 -28.63 -7.96 -2.43
N GLU A 267 -29.02 -8.84 -1.52
CA GLU A 267 -30.00 -9.92 -1.70
C GLU A 267 -31.39 -9.39 -2.05
N ASN A 268 -31.77 -8.21 -1.54
CA ASN A 268 -33.09 -7.62 -1.78
C ASN A 268 -33.29 -7.16 -3.23
N VAL A 269 -32.19 -6.90 -3.93
CA VAL A 269 -32.19 -6.31 -5.28
C VAL A 269 -31.45 -7.15 -6.31
N GLY A 270 -30.85 -8.27 -5.89
CA GLY A 270 -30.11 -9.16 -6.77
C GLY A 270 -28.77 -8.57 -7.24
N LEU A 271 -28.10 -7.77 -6.40
CA LEU A 271 -26.76 -7.27 -6.68
C LEU A 271 -25.75 -8.42 -6.67
N ALA A 272 -24.99 -8.58 -7.76
CA ALA A 272 -24.02 -9.67 -7.90
C ALA A 272 -22.76 -9.42 -7.07
N ILE A 273 -22.44 -10.38 -6.23
CA ILE A 273 -21.22 -10.44 -5.41
C ILE A 273 -20.49 -11.72 -5.73
N ASP A 274 -19.17 -11.66 -5.97
CA ASP A 274 -18.35 -12.83 -6.27
C ASP A 274 -18.03 -13.67 -5.03
N GLU A 275 -17.42 -14.84 -5.23
CA GLU A 275 -17.05 -15.79 -4.16
C GLU A 275 -16.04 -15.21 -3.15
N ARG A 276 -15.29 -14.18 -3.53
CA ARG A 276 -14.33 -13.48 -2.68
C ARG A 276 -14.94 -12.29 -1.94
N GLY A 277 -16.23 -12.03 -2.18
CA GLY A 277 -17.00 -10.96 -1.55
C GLY A 277 -16.93 -9.62 -2.27
N PHE A 278 -16.36 -9.52 -3.48
CA PHE A 278 -16.34 -8.29 -4.28
C PHE A 278 -17.64 -8.13 -5.05
N ILE A 279 -18.07 -6.88 -5.22
CA ILE A 279 -19.17 -6.57 -6.12
C ILE A 279 -18.67 -6.78 -7.56
N ALA A 280 -19.41 -7.59 -8.34
CA ALA A 280 -19.11 -7.83 -9.74
C ALA A 280 -19.40 -6.57 -10.57
N VAL A 281 -18.41 -6.11 -11.32
CA VAL A 281 -18.53 -4.95 -12.23
C VAL A 281 -17.84 -5.23 -13.56
N ASP A 282 -18.31 -4.56 -14.61
CA ASP A 282 -17.61 -4.49 -15.90
C ASP A 282 -16.41 -3.51 -15.85
N ASP A 283 -15.74 -3.31 -16.98
CA ASP A 283 -14.58 -2.42 -17.09
C ASP A 283 -14.94 -0.94 -16.90
N GLU A 284 -16.22 -0.60 -17.00
CA GLU A 284 -16.74 0.73 -16.78
C GLU A 284 -17.28 0.94 -15.36
N CYS A 285 -17.07 -0.01 -14.43
CA CYS A 285 -17.56 -0.02 -13.06
C CYS A 285 -19.09 -0.14 -12.93
N ARG A 286 -19.81 -0.62 -13.97
CA ARG A 286 -21.24 -0.91 -13.88
C ARG A 286 -21.44 -2.25 -13.19
N THR A 287 -22.43 -2.29 -12.29
CA THR A 287 -22.89 -3.57 -11.73
C THR A 287 -23.93 -4.22 -12.67
N ASN A 288 -24.43 -5.38 -12.29
CA ASN A 288 -25.55 -6.01 -12.97
C ASN A 288 -26.88 -5.29 -12.83
N LEU A 289 -26.96 -4.26 -11.97
CA LEU A 289 -28.15 -3.46 -11.75
C LEU A 289 -28.11 -2.16 -12.58
N PRO A 290 -29.21 -1.75 -13.25
CA PRO A 290 -29.22 -0.53 -14.06
C PRO A 290 -28.97 0.71 -13.20
N ASN A 291 -28.08 1.59 -13.64
CA ASN A 291 -27.70 2.83 -12.94
C ASN A 291 -27.09 2.61 -11.54
N VAL A 292 -26.59 1.41 -11.25
CA VAL A 292 -25.83 1.11 -10.03
C VAL A 292 -24.38 0.80 -10.41
N TRP A 293 -23.49 1.53 -9.78
CA TRP A 293 -22.04 1.50 -9.99
C TRP A 293 -21.35 1.05 -8.72
N ALA A 294 -20.16 0.47 -8.84
CA ALA A 294 -19.33 0.19 -7.67
C ALA A 294 -17.86 0.48 -7.98
N ILE A 295 -17.13 1.05 -7.01
CA ILE A 295 -15.76 1.54 -7.18
C ILE A 295 -14.88 1.27 -5.95
N GLY A 296 -13.58 1.36 -6.14
CA GLY A 296 -12.58 1.28 -5.07
C GLY A 296 -12.36 -0.14 -4.56
N ASP A 297 -12.11 -0.26 -3.25
CA ASP A 297 -11.71 -1.53 -2.63
C ASP A 297 -12.82 -2.59 -2.62
N VAL A 298 -14.07 -2.21 -2.88
CA VAL A 298 -15.21 -3.14 -2.88
C VAL A 298 -15.37 -3.89 -4.21
N VAL A 299 -14.59 -3.51 -5.24
CA VAL A 299 -14.57 -4.14 -6.56
C VAL A 299 -13.19 -4.72 -6.89
N ARG A 300 -13.06 -5.35 -8.06
CA ARG A 300 -11.83 -5.91 -8.60
C ARG A 300 -10.62 -4.98 -8.62
N GLY A 301 -9.44 -5.57 -8.77
CA GLY A 301 -8.17 -4.86 -8.88
C GLY A 301 -7.50 -4.59 -7.52
N PRO A 302 -6.41 -3.82 -7.50
CA PRO A 302 -5.72 -3.52 -6.26
C PRO A 302 -6.53 -2.56 -5.37
N MET A 303 -6.47 -2.80 -4.05
CA MET A 303 -7.13 -1.93 -3.06
C MET A 303 -6.27 -0.69 -2.79
N LEU A 304 -6.25 0.24 -3.75
CA LEU A 304 -5.42 1.44 -3.76
C LEU A 304 -6.28 2.70 -3.92
N ALA A 305 -5.98 3.73 -3.12
CA ALA A 305 -6.78 4.95 -3.08
C ALA A 305 -6.79 5.71 -4.41
N HIS A 306 -5.65 5.77 -5.13
CA HIS A 306 -5.56 6.42 -6.43
C HIS A 306 -6.37 5.69 -7.51
N LYS A 307 -6.37 4.34 -7.52
CA LYS A 307 -7.29 3.58 -8.39
C LYS A 307 -8.75 3.93 -8.09
N ALA A 308 -9.14 3.95 -6.81
CA ALA A 308 -10.50 4.28 -6.41
C ALA A 308 -10.91 5.71 -6.82
N SER A 309 -9.98 6.66 -6.75
CA SER A 309 -10.22 8.06 -7.16
C SER A 309 -10.49 8.14 -8.66
N GLU A 310 -9.67 7.49 -9.50
CA GLU A 310 -9.85 7.51 -10.95
C GLU A 310 -11.12 6.76 -11.39
N GLU A 311 -11.44 5.64 -10.76
CA GLU A 311 -12.74 4.97 -10.96
C GLU A 311 -13.92 5.89 -10.60
N GLY A 312 -13.79 6.65 -9.50
CA GLY A 312 -14.83 7.60 -9.07
C GLY A 312 -15.05 8.75 -10.05
N VAL A 313 -13.96 9.35 -10.55
CA VAL A 313 -14.02 10.39 -11.60
C VAL A 313 -14.65 9.82 -12.87
N ALA A 314 -14.18 8.67 -13.33
CA ALA A 314 -14.69 8.05 -14.55
C ALA A 314 -16.19 7.69 -14.46
N VAL A 315 -16.64 7.17 -13.31
CA VAL A 315 -18.08 6.88 -13.11
C VAL A 315 -18.90 8.16 -13.12
N ALA A 316 -18.44 9.23 -12.45
CA ALA A 316 -19.15 10.51 -12.46
C ALA A 316 -19.24 11.10 -13.88
N GLU A 317 -18.16 11.05 -14.67
CA GLU A 317 -18.15 11.49 -16.06
C GLU A 317 -19.08 10.67 -16.96
N ARG A 318 -19.13 9.34 -16.76
CA ARG A 318 -20.07 8.46 -17.49
C ARG A 318 -21.52 8.79 -17.17
N ILE A 319 -21.84 9.02 -15.90
CA ILE A 319 -23.18 9.45 -15.49
C ILE A 319 -23.54 10.80 -16.15
N ALA A 320 -22.56 11.68 -16.33
CA ALA A 320 -22.72 12.95 -17.05
C ALA A 320 -22.70 12.81 -18.60
N GLY A 321 -22.64 11.58 -19.13
CA GLY A 321 -22.68 11.31 -20.57
C GLY A 321 -21.33 11.47 -21.29
N GLN A 322 -20.21 11.57 -20.56
CA GLN A 322 -18.87 11.65 -21.11
C GLN A 322 -18.27 10.24 -21.32
N LYS A 323 -17.13 10.17 -22.00
CA LYS A 323 -16.39 8.92 -22.28
C LYS A 323 -15.00 9.00 -21.68
N PRO A 324 -14.84 8.78 -20.37
CA PRO A 324 -13.55 8.77 -19.73
C PRO A 324 -12.71 7.56 -20.13
N HIS A 325 -11.39 7.72 -20.03
CA HIS A 325 -10.42 6.64 -20.18
C HIS A 325 -9.78 6.35 -18.82
N VAL A 326 -9.68 5.07 -18.46
CA VAL A 326 -8.94 4.59 -17.29
C VAL A 326 -8.29 3.27 -17.67
N ASP A 327 -6.97 3.21 -17.63
CA ASP A 327 -6.21 1.98 -17.84
C ASP A 327 -5.76 1.40 -16.48
N LEU A 328 -6.44 0.35 -16.03
CA LEU A 328 -6.11 -0.33 -14.78
C LEU A 328 -4.79 -1.13 -14.86
N GLY A 329 -4.21 -1.33 -16.05
CA GLY A 329 -2.88 -1.91 -16.23
C GLY A 329 -1.75 -0.98 -15.79
N ASN A 330 -2.00 0.33 -15.77
CA ASN A 330 -1.03 1.37 -15.43
C ASN A 330 -1.16 1.90 -13.99
N VAL A 331 -1.83 1.18 -13.11
CA VAL A 331 -1.93 1.56 -11.68
C VAL A 331 -0.59 1.33 -10.98
N PRO A 332 0.08 2.36 -10.46
CA PRO A 332 1.35 2.20 -9.75
C PRO A 332 1.15 1.64 -8.35
N PHE A 333 2.13 0.87 -7.90
CA PHE A 333 2.25 0.37 -6.53
C PHE A 333 3.42 1.04 -5.84
N VAL A 334 3.26 1.35 -4.56
CA VAL A 334 4.32 1.97 -3.74
C VAL A 334 4.34 1.37 -2.35
N VAL A 335 5.54 1.09 -1.85
CA VAL A 335 5.85 0.79 -0.44
C VAL A 335 6.73 1.92 0.09
N TYR A 336 6.22 2.69 1.05
CA TYR A 336 6.85 3.91 1.55
C TYR A 336 7.85 3.65 2.70
N THR A 337 8.62 2.62 2.56
CA THR A 337 9.76 2.33 3.44
C THR A 337 10.95 3.24 3.10
N ASP A 338 12.10 3.05 3.72
CA ASP A 338 13.36 3.66 3.29
C ASP A 338 14.41 2.54 3.18
N PRO A 339 14.82 2.19 1.94
CA PRO A 339 14.39 2.75 0.65
C PRO A 339 12.91 2.47 0.34
N GLU A 340 12.32 3.37 -0.47
CA GLU A 340 10.99 3.16 -1.04
C GLU A 340 11.04 2.11 -2.16
N ILE A 341 9.92 1.44 -2.41
CA ILE A 341 9.78 0.52 -3.53
C ILE A 341 8.57 0.97 -4.36
N ALA A 342 8.73 1.09 -5.68
CA ALA A 342 7.64 1.46 -6.56
C ALA A 342 7.68 0.65 -7.86
N TRP A 343 6.51 0.36 -8.43
CA TRP A 343 6.44 -0.30 -9.73
C TRP A 343 5.12 -0.01 -10.44
N VAL A 344 5.15 -0.13 -11.75
CA VAL A 344 4.00 -0.05 -12.64
C VAL A 344 4.19 -0.98 -13.84
N GLY A 345 3.10 -1.51 -14.37
CA GLY A 345 3.12 -2.45 -15.49
C GLY A 345 3.48 -3.88 -15.06
N LYS A 346 3.97 -4.67 -16.03
CA LYS A 346 4.26 -6.11 -15.83
C LYS A 346 5.63 -6.34 -15.24
N THR A 347 5.75 -7.31 -14.34
CA THR A 347 7.05 -7.80 -13.83
C THR A 347 7.73 -8.72 -14.85
N GLU A 348 9.03 -8.94 -14.69
CA GLU A 348 9.79 -9.86 -15.55
C GLU A 348 9.20 -11.28 -15.50
N GLU A 349 8.77 -11.73 -14.32
CA GLU A 349 8.15 -13.03 -14.12
C GLU A 349 6.80 -13.18 -14.84
N GLN A 350 6.00 -12.11 -14.88
CA GLN A 350 4.74 -12.07 -15.61
C GLN A 350 4.97 -12.14 -17.11
N LEU A 351 5.95 -11.38 -17.64
CA LEU A 351 6.31 -11.43 -19.07
C LEU A 351 6.80 -12.82 -19.46
N GLN A 352 7.62 -13.47 -18.64
CA GLN A 352 8.08 -14.85 -18.86
C GLN A 352 6.91 -15.84 -18.84
N ALA A 353 6.01 -15.74 -17.89
CA ALA A 353 4.86 -16.63 -17.80
C ALA A 353 3.88 -16.47 -18.98
N GLU A 354 3.76 -15.26 -19.52
CA GLU A 354 2.93 -14.95 -20.68
C GLU A 354 3.65 -15.23 -22.03
N GLY A 355 4.93 -15.57 -22.02
CA GLY A 355 5.73 -15.82 -23.23
C GLY A 355 6.00 -14.56 -24.05
N ILE A 356 5.95 -13.38 -23.43
CA ILE A 356 6.23 -12.11 -24.09
C ILE A 356 7.74 -11.90 -24.17
N ALA A 357 8.26 -11.71 -25.38
CA ALA A 357 9.67 -11.38 -25.59
C ALA A 357 9.94 -9.92 -25.17
N TYR A 358 10.96 -9.74 -24.32
CA TYR A 358 11.30 -8.43 -23.76
C TYR A 358 12.81 -8.21 -23.76
N LYS A 359 13.21 -6.93 -23.71
CA LYS A 359 14.53 -6.44 -23.33
C LYS A 359 14.45 -5.85 -21.93
N LYS A 360 15.57 -5.79 -21.21
CA LYS A 360 15.65 -5.13 -19.90
C LYS A 360 16.86 -4.22 -19.80
N GLY A 361 16.67 -3.10 -19.13
CA GLY A 361 17.74 -2.22 -18.71
C GLY A 361 17.67 -1.97 -17.22
N THR A 362 18.82 -1.82 -16.57
CA THR A 362 18.92 -1.53 -15.15
C THR A 362 19.95 -0.45 -14.91
N SER A 363 19.71 0.41 -13.92
CA SER A 363 20.68 1.39 -13.45
C SER A 363 20.57 1.54 -11.93
N GLY A 364 21.71 1.71 -11.26
CA GLY A 364 21.80 1.86 -9.81
C GLY A 364 21.88 3.33 -9.37
N PHE A 365 21.36 3.65 -8.19
CA PHE A 365 21.52 4.99 -7.59
C PHE A 365 22.98 5.25 -7.15
N GLY A 366 23.84 4.23 -7.06
CA GLY A 366 25.23 4.36 -6.60
C GLY A 366 26.12 5.27 -7.44
N ALA A 367 25.82 5.41 -8.74
CA ALA A 367 26.51 6.33 -9.65
C ALA A 367 25.80 7.68 -9.82
N ASN A 368 24.66 7.89 -9.15
CA ASN A 368 23.86 9.11 -9.31
C ASN A 368 24.32 10.22 -8.33
N GLY A 369 24.77 11.35 -8.87
CA GLY A 369 25.31 12.46 -8.07
C GLY A 369 24.30 13.05 -7.06
N ARG A 370 23.00 13.10 -7.39
CA ARG A 370 21.97 13.57 -6.46
C ARG A 370 21.75 12.59 -5.31
N ALA A 371 21.72 11.28 -5.61
CA ALA A 371 21.57 10.24 -4.59
C ALA A 371 22.75 10.22 -3.62
N LEU A 372 23.97 10.39 -4.13
CA LEU A 372 25.20 10.54 -3.32
C LEU A 372 25.11 11.77 -2.42
N GLY A 373 24.70 12.93 -2.97
CA GLY A 373 24.53 14.17 -2.20
C GLY A 373 23.44 14.09 -1.12
N LEU A 374 22.47 13.18 -1.27
CA LEU A 374 21.43 12.90 -0.26
C LEU A 374 21.84 11.85 0.79
N GLY A 375 23.00 11.20 0.63
CA GLY A 375 23.37 10.03 1.43
C GLY A 375 22.49 8.79 1.17
N LYS A 376 21.73 8.77 0.06
CA LYS A 376 20.73 7.72 -0.26
C LYS A 376 21.01 7.08 -1.62
N ALA A 377 22.22 6.62 -1.82
CA ALA A 377 22.73 6.06 -3.08
C ALA A 377 22.42 4.55 -3.28
N LYS A 378 21.57 3.98 -2.44
CA LYS A 378 21.19 2.56 -2.52
C LYS A 378 19.97 2.35 -3.38
N GLY A 379 19.92 1.18 -4.04
CA GLY A 379 18.80 0.78 -4.86
C GLY A 379 19.06 0.89 -6.35
N MET A 380 18.01 0.64 -7.13
CA MET A 380 18.10 0.56 -8.59
C MET A 380 16.73 0.83 -9.25
N VAL A 381 16.81 1.14 -10.54
CA VAL A 381 15.66 1.19 -11.46
C VAL A 381 15.84 0.09 -12.50
N LYS A 382 14.74 -0.60 -12.83
CA LYS A 382 14.64 -1.62 -13.88
C LYS A 382 13.54 -1.26 -14.86
N VAL A 383 13.85 -1.22 -16.13
CA VAL A 383 12.92 -0.98 -17.25
C VAL A 383 12.80 -2.27 -18.06
N LEU A 384 11.57 -2.67 -18.35
CA LEU A 384 11.22 -3.79 -19.23
C LEU A 384 10.55 -3.24 -20.48
N ALA A 385 11.06 -3.55 -21.66
CA ALA A 385 10.54 -3.10 -22.93
C ALA A 385 10.28 -4.28 -23.87
N ASP A 386 9.25 -4.19 -24.69
CA ASP A 386 8.92 -5.18 -25.71
C ASP A 386 10.07 -5.34 -26.70
N ALA A 387 10.46 -6.58 -27.00
CA ALA A 387 11.64 -6.86 -27.81
C ALA A 387 11.52 -6.39 -29.27
N GLN A 388 10.29 -6.25 -29.80
CA GLN A 388 10.03 -5.89 -31.19
C GLN A 388 9.68 -4.41 -31.36
N THR A 389 8.82 -3.90 -30.48
CA THR A 389 8.25 -2.54 -30.61
C THR A 389 8.96 -1.52 -29.73
N ASP A 390 9.80 -1.96 -28.82
CA ASP A 390 10.49 -1.18 -27.79
C ASP A 390 9.55 -0.48 -26.78
N ARG A 391 8.23 -0.75 -26.82
CA ARG A 391 7.28 -0.18 -25.87
C ARG A 391 7.62 -0.61 -24.44
N ILE A 392 7.56 0.32 -23.51
CA ILE A 392 7.71 0.03 -22.09
C ILE A 392 6.56 -0.86 -21.63
N LEU A 393 6.88 -2.00 -21.01
CA LEU A 393 5.97 -2.99 -20.47
C LEU A 393 5.88 -2.94 -18.94
N GLY A 394 6.93 -2.46 -18.30
CA GLY A 394 6.96 -2.30 -16.85
C GLY A 394 8.22 -1.57 -16.38
N VAL A 395 8.07 -0.87 -15.26
CA VAL A 395 9.16 -0.17 -14.58
C VAL A 395 9.10 -0.49 -13.10
N HIS A 396 10.24 -0.84 -12.51
CA HIS A 396 10.36 -1.31 -11.14
C HIS A 396 11.53 -0.61 -10.47
N MET A 397 11.31 -0.06 -9.28
CA MET A 397 12.27 0.78 -8.60
C MET A 397 12.39 0.41 -7.12
N ILE A 398 13.59 0.48 -6.59
CA ILE A 398 13.88 0.55 -5.16
C ILE A 398 14.92 1.64 -4.94
N GLY A 399 14.67 2.58 -4.04
CA GLY A 399 15.58 3.69 -3.77
C GLY A 399 14.90 4.88 -3.13
N ALA A 400 15.61 6.01 -3.08
CA ALA A 400 15.09 7.24 -2.53
C ALA A 400 14.01 7.83 -3.45
N MET A 401 12.88 8.25 -2.85
CA MET A 401 11.80 8.98 -3.53
C MET A 401 11.23 8.26 -4.78
N THR A 402 11.29 6.93 -4.80
CA THR A 402 10.73 6.17 -5.94
C THR A 402 9.21 6.32 -6.02
N SER A 403 8.54 6.68 -4.94
CA SER A 403 7.13 7.05 -4.91
C SER A 403 6.79 8.24 -5.80
N GLU A 404 7.71 9.19 -5.93
CA GLU A 404 7.56 10.35 -6.80
C GLU A 404 8.08 10.04 -8.22
N LEU A 405 9.20 9.33 -8.34
CA LEU A 405 9.82 8.99 -9.62
C LEU A 405 8.94 8.08 -10.49
N ILE A 406 8.13 7.22 -9.88
CA ILE A 406 7.26 6.29 -10.63
C ILE A 406 6.23 7.01 -11.50
N ALA A 407 5.90 8.26 -11.21
CA ALA A 407 4.93 9.04 -11.98
C ALA A 407 5.37 9.26 -13.44
N GLU A 408 6.67 9.42 -13.69
CA GLU A 408 7.22 9.50 -15.04
C GLU A 408 7.02 8.17 -15.81
N ALA A 409 7.27 7.05 -15.14
CA ALA A 409 7.04 5.74 -15.72
C ALA A 409 5.56 5.47 -16.01
N VAL A 410 4.64 5.90 -15.13
CA VAL A 410 3.19 5.81 -15.37
C VAL A 410 2.80 6.61 -16.60
N ALA A 411 3.28 7.85 -16.73
CA ALA A 411 3.03 8.69 -17.90
C ALA A 411 3.57 8.03 -19.18
N ALA A 412 4.76 7.45 -19.13
CA ALA A 412 5.34 6.75 -20.28
C ALA A 412 4.50 5.53 -20.71
N LEU A 413 4.03 4.71 -19.77
CA LEU A 413 3.15 3.57 -20.09
C LEU A 413 1.81 4.04 -20.65
N GLU A 414 1.21 5.08 -20.07
CA GLU A 414 -0.09 5.62 -20.49
C GLU A 414 -0.06 6.15 -21.93
N PHE A 415 1.03 6.86 -22.28
CA PHE A 415 1.26 7.35 -23.64
C PHE A 415 1.89 6.30 -24.57
N LYS A 416 2.09 5.05 -24.09
CA LYS A 416 2.64 3.95 -24.87
C LYS A 416 4.03 4.25 -25.42
N ALA A 417 4.83 4.97 -24.62
CA ALA A 417 6.20 5.33 -24.96
C ALA A 417 7.11 4.11 -25.12
N SER A 418 8.13 4.24 -25.93
CA SER A 418 9.24 3.29 -26.04
C SER A 418 10.31 3.59 -24.99
N SER A 419 11.23 2.63 -24.77
CA SER A 419 12.39 2.89 -23.93
C SER A 419 13.30 3.97 -24.54
N GLU A 420 13.35 4.04 -25.88
CA GLU A 420 14.06 5.08 -26.62
C GLU A 420 13.48 6.48 -26.37
N ASP A 421 12.15 6.63 -26.22
CA ASP A 421 11.54 7.93 -25.91
C ASP A 421 12.07 8.45 -24.57
N ILE A 422 12.10 7.65 -23.51
CA ILE A 422 12.67 8.04 -22.20
C ILE A 422 14.17 8.32 -22.34
N ALA A 423 14.90 7.51 -23.09
CA ALA A 423 16.33 7.67 -23.33
C ALA A 423 16.69 8.95 -24.12
N ARG A 424 15.72 9.63 -24.73
CA ARG A 424 15.90 10.90 -25.48
C ARG A 424 15.36 12.12 -24.77
N ILE A 425 14.54 11.93 -23.72
CA ILE A 425 14.05 13.05 -22.92
C ILE A 425 15.22 13.66 -22.12
N ILE A 426 15.30 14.99 -22.13
CA ILE A 426 16.32 15.72 -21.36
C ILE A 426 15.90 15.73 -19.89
N HIS A 427 16.67 15.07 -19.05
CA HIS A 427 16.51 15.11 -17.60
C HIS A 427 17.35 16.22 -16.98
N ALA A 428 16.82 16.87 -15.95
CA ALA A 428 17.58 17.90 -15.24
C ALA A 428 18.75 17.24 -14.46
N HIS A 429 19.91 17.90 -14.44
CA HIS A 429 21.09 17.45 -13.71
C HIS A 429 21.44 18.42 -12.57
N PRO A 430 21.75 17.89 -11.32
CA PRO A 430 21.64 16.49 -10.91
C PRO A 430 20.26 16.19 -10.31
N THR A 431 19.64 15.09 -10.74
CA THR A 431 18.36 14.62 -10.21
C THR A 431 18.33 13.09 -10.03
N LEU A 432 17.40 12.60 -9.23
CA LEU A 432 17.18 11.15 -9.07
C LEU A 432 16.53 10.52 -10.32
N SER A 433 15.78 11.29 -11.12
CA SER A 433 15.14 10.80 -12.36
C SER A 433 16.14 10.38 -13.43
N GLU A 434 17.38 10.88 -13.37
CA GLU A 434 18.45 10.42 -14.28
C GLU A 434 18.73 8.91 -14.17
N VAL A 435 18.36 8.26 -13.02
CA VAL A 435 18.51 6.80 -12.90
C VAL A 435 17.49 6.06 -13.77
N LEU A 436 16.28 6.61 -13.97
CA LEU A 436 15.30 6.06 -14.93
C LEU A 436 15.78 6.25 -16.37
N HIS A 437 16.33 7.41 -16.69
CA HIS A 437 16.96 7.69 -17.99
C HIS A 437 18.10 6.70 -18.31
N GLU A 438 19.02 6.48 -17.38
CA GLU A 438 20.11 5.51 -17.52
C GLU A 438 19.59 4.06 -17.67
N ALA A 439 18.54 3.69 -16.92
CA ALA A 439 17.92 2.38 -17.06
C ALA A 439 17.25 2.21 -18.44
N ALA A 440 16.64 3.26 -19.00
CA ALA A 440 16.10 3.25 -20.35
C ALA A 440 17.21 3.11 -21.41
N LEU A 441 18.32 3.86 -21.28
CA LEU A 441 19.52 3.69 -22.13
C LEU A 441 20.08 2.27 -22.04
N ALA A 442 20.06 1.67 -20.84
CA ALA A 442 20.58 0.32 -20.61
C ALA A 442 19.78 -0.77 -21.32
N VAL A 443 18.51 -0.54 -21.69
CA VAL A 443 17.68 -1.48 -22.49
C VAL A 443 18.41 -1.86 -23.78
N ASP A 444 19.05 -0.89 -24.42
CA ASP A 444 19.85 -1.08 -25.65
C ASP A 444 21.38 -1.04 -25.38
N LYS A 445 21.82 -1.27 -24.13
CA LYS A 445 23.23 -1.30 -23.73
C LYS A 445 23.99 0.01 -23.98
N ARG A 446 23.30 1.16 -23.82
CA ARG A 446 23.84 2.50 -24.04
C ARG A 446 23.99 3.33 -22.77
N ALA A 447 23.81 2.72 -21.59
CA ALA A 447 24.01 3.42 -20.31
C ALA A 447 25.40 4.09 -20.28
N LEU A 448 25.43 5.32 -19.72
CA LEU A 448 26.65 6.12 -19.66
C LEU A 448 27.40 5.92 -18.34
N HIS A 449 26.68 5.64 -17.26
CA HIS A 449 27.22 5.57 -15.90
C HIS A 449 26.92 4.23 -15.20
N GLY A 450 26.42 3.22 -15.91
CA GLY A 450 26.01 1.92 -15.36
C GLY A 450 26.88 0.74 -15.82
#